data_559317856979da79e713cade4aa2434c
#
_entry.id   559317856979da79e713cade4aa2434c
#
_cell.length_a   1.000
_cell.length_b   1.000
_cell.length_c   1.000
_cell.angle_alpha   90.00
_cell.angle_beta   90.00
_cell.angle_gamma   90.00
#
_symmetry.space_group_name_H-M   'P 1'
#
loop_
_entity.id
_entity.type
_entity.pdbx_description
1 polymer ?
#
loop_
_entity_poly.entity_id
_entity_poly.type
_entity_poly.pdbx_seq_one_letter_code
_entity_poly.pdbx_strand_id
1 'polypeptide(L)'
;MTQPTTPDLILFNGRFTTLDRSNPTATAVAVSQGRFSAVGSDREVLPLAGPQTKRIDLGGRSALPGLIDNHLHLIRGGLNFNMELRWDGVKSLTDAMAMLKAQVDVTPAPQWVRVVGGFTEHQFVEKRLPTLAELNAVAPDTPVFILHLYDRALLNAAALRAVGYTKDTPEPPGGQILRDSAGNPTGLLLAKPNASILYATLAKGPKLPRDYQVNSTRHFMRELNRLGVTGAIDAGGGMQNYPDDYDVIQELADADQLTIRLAYNLFTQKPKEEKDDFLRWTSSSQYKQGTDYFRHNGAGEMLVFSAADFEDFRQPQPELAPGMEGELEEVVRILAQNRWPWRMHATYDETIDRALNVFEKVNEDIPLAGLNWFFDHAETISEKSIDRIAALGGGVAVQHRMAYQGEYFVERYGAAAAEATPPVKRMLEKGVNVSAGTDATRVASYNPWVSLSWLVTGKTVGGLQLTPQRNCLTRDQALSMWTENITWFSNEQGKKGRIQVGQLADLIVPDRDFFACPESDIADTSALLTVVGGKVVYGAGAFADFDESAPPLAMPDWSPVRTFKGYGAWGVQEGAPLQSVMRNAAANCGCASSCNMHGHAHATAWSSKLPVADLKGFWGALGCACWAV
;
A
#
# COMPACT_ATOMS: atom_id res chain seq x y z
N MET A 1 -36.33 8.06 -28.94
CA MET A 1 -34.92 8.26 -29.28
C MET A 1 -34.47 9.51 -28.55
N THR A 2 -33.75 9.39 -27.46
CA THR A 2 -33.13 10.52 -26.75
C THR A 2 -32.09 11.11 -27.70
N GLN A 3 -32.12 12.43 -27.90
CA GLN A 3 -31.07 13.12 -28.66
C GLN A 3 -29.71 12.75 -28.05
N PRO A 4 -28.68 12.47 -28.87
CA PRO A 4 -27.36 12.20 -28.36
C PRO A 4 -26.90 13.40 -27.55
N THR A 5 -26.66 13.19 -26.25
CA THR A 5 -26.10 14.25 -25.36
C THR A 5 -24.73 14.61 -25.88
N THR A 6 -24.51 15.90 -26.15
CA THR A 6 -23.19 16.44 -26.51
C THR A 6 -22.20 16.05 -25.41
N PRO A 7 -21.03 15.46 -25.72
CA PRO A 7 -20.07 15.07 -24.71
C PRO A 7 -19.44 16.26 -24.01
N ASP A 8 -19.16 16.09 -22.71
CA ASP A 8 -18.47 17.07 -21.87
C ASP A 8 -16.96 17.11 -22.21
N LEU A 9 -16.40 15.94 -22.52
CA LEU A 9 -14.97 15.74 -22.78
C LEU A 9 -14.78 14.76 -23.95
N ILE A 10 -13.83 15.05 -24.82
CA ILE A 10 -13.29 14.12 -25.82
C ILE A 10 -11.77 14.05 -25.65
N LEU A 11 -11.24 12.82 -25.52
CA LEU A 11 -9.81 12.54 -25.67
C LEU A 11 -9.62 11.83 -27.01
N PHE A 12 -8.63 12.27 -27.80
CA PHE A 12 -8.43 11.80 -29.17
C PHE A 12 -6.94 11.70 -29.53
N ASN A 13 -6.65 11.16 -30.71
CA ASN A 13 -5.27 10.94 -31.18
C ASN A 13 -4.45 10.15 -30.14
N GLY A 14 -5.05 9.10 -29.56
CA GLY A 14 -4.43 8.22 -28.57
C GLY A 14 -4.37 6.77 -29.04
N ARG A 15 -3.72 5.92 -28.23
CA ARG A 15 -3.72 4.46 -28.36
C ARG A 15 -4.37 3.90 -27.10
N PHE A 16 -5.68 3.71 -27.15
CA PHE A 16 -6.45 3.22 -26.01
C PHE A 16 -6.43 1.70 -25.96
N THR A 17 -5.97 1.12 -24.85
CA THR A 17 -6.22 -0.27 -24.49
C THR A 17 -7.49 -0.31 -23.66
N THR A 18 -8.57 -0.85 -24.24
CA THR A 18 -9.90 -0.68 -23.66
C THR A 18 -10.27 -1.75 -22.62
N LEU A 19 -9.65 -2.93 -22.70
CA LEU A 19 -10.04 -4.17 -22.03
C LEU A 19 -11.47 -4.65 -22.39
N ASP A 20 -12.13 -4.01 -23.34
CA ASP A 20 -13.37 -4.50 -23.95
C ASP A 20 -13.02 -5.47 -25.08
N ARG A 21 -13.34 -6.76 -24.88
CA ARG A 21 -13.04 -7.82 -25.85
C ARG A 21 -13.71 -7.60 -27.21
N SER A 22 -14.83 -6.87 -27.24
CA SER A 22 -15.55 -6.56 -28.48
C SER A 22 -14.95 -5.37 -29.24
N ASN A 23 -14.20 -4.50 -28.53
CA ASN A 23 -13.55 -3.31 -29.10
C ASN A 23 -12.20 -3.06 -28.36
N PRO A 24 -11.19 -3.92 -28.55
CA PRO A 24 -9.99 -3.96 -27.70
C PRO A 24 -9.11 -2.71 -27.82
N THR A 25 -9.23 -1.94 -28.89
CA THR A 25 -8.43 -0.73 -29.16
C THR A 25 -9.29 0.39 -29.70
N ALA A 26 -8.96 1.63 -29.37
CA ALA A 26 -9.58 2.84 -29.91
C ALA A 26 -8.53 3.95 -30.07
N THR A 27 -8.85 4.99 -30.83
CA THR A 27 -8.02 6.20 -30.93
C THR A 27 -8.66 7.41 -30.26
N ALA A 28 -9.96 7.34 -29.97
CA ALA A 28 -10.69 8.39 -29.28
C ALA A 28 -11.81 7.86 -28.37
N VAL A 29 -12.11 8.64 -27.34
CA VAL A 29 -13.25 8.41 -26.45
C VAL A 29 -14.00 9.71 -26.20
N ALA A 30 -15.33 9.61 -26.04
CA ALA A 30 -16.17 10.72 -25.60
C ALA A 30 -16.77 10.40 -24.23
N VAL A 31 -16.90 11.42 -23.38
CA VAL A 31 -17.46 11.33 -22.04
C VAL A 31 -18.64 12.28 -21.91
N SER A 32 -19.73 11.77 -21.36
CA SER A 32 -20.91 12.55 -20.98
C SER A 32 -21.37 12.13 -19.59
N GLN A 33 -21.62 13.09 -18.71
CA GLN A 33 -22.10 12.84 -17.35
C GLN A 33 -21.26 11.79 -16.58
N GLY A 34 -19.94 11.90 -16.73
CA GLY A 34 -18.99 11.04 -16.02
C GLY A 34 -18.87 9.61 -16.57
N ARG A 35 -19.48 9.30 -17.71
CA ARG A 35 -19.43 7.97 -18.35
C ARG A 35 -18.94 8.05 -19.79
N PHE A 36 -18.31 6.97 -20.26
CA PHE A 36 -17.99 6.85 -21.68
C PHE A 36 -19.29 6.81 -22.50
N SER A 37 -19.48 7.80 -23.37
CA SER A 37 -20.62 7.89 -24.29
C SER A 37 -20.29 7.40 -25.70
N ALA A 38 -19.00 7.42 -26.09
CA ALA A 38 -18.49 6.79 -27.30
C ALA A 38 -17.04 6.31 -27.09
N VAL A 39 -16.69 5.20 -27.76
CA VAL A 39 -15.33 4.63 -27.81
C VAL A 39 -15.09 4.14 -29.25
N GLY A 40 -14.09 4.68 -29.93
CA GLY A 40 -13.86 4.34 -31.32
C GLY A 40 -12.68 5.07 -31.94
N SER A 41 -12.74 5.31 -33.26
CA SER A 41 -11.74 6.10 -33.97
C SER A 41 -11.97 7.60 -33.82
N ASP A 42 -10.92 8.40 -34.04
CA ASP A 42 -11.00 9.86 -34.10
C ASP A 42 -12.10 10.32 -35.09
N ARG A 43 -12.22 9.61 -36.23
CA ARG A 43 -13.22 9.90 -37.27
C ARG A 43 -14.65 9.74 -36.76
N GLU A 44 -14.89 8.79 -35.88
CA GLU A 44 -16.22 8.51 -35.32
C GLU A 44 -16.56 9.41 -34.15
N VAL A 45 -15.57 9.73 -33.30
CA VAL A 45 -15.79 10.39 -32.00
C VAL A 45 -15.68 11.92 -32.09
N LEU A 46 -14.73 12.47 -32.85
CA LEU A 46 -14.55 13.93 -32.96
C LEU A 46 -15.79 14.69 -33.46
N PRO A 47 -16.59 14.16 -34.42
CA PRO A 47 -17.81 14.83 -34.87
C PRO A 47 -18.91 14.96 -33.80
N LEU A 48 -18.81 14.24 -32.67
CA LEU A 48 -19.79 14.32 -31.57
C LEU A 48 -19.59 15.60 -30.73
N ALA A 49 -18.46 16.28 -30.88
CA ALA A 49 -18.15 17.47 -30.11
C ALA A 49 -19.07 18.64 -30.39
N GLY A 50 -19.58 19.27 -29.36
CA GLY A 50 -20.27 20.55 -29.41
C GLY A 50 -19.38 21.73 -29.01
N PRO A 51 -19.95 22.95 -28.97
CA PRO A 51 -19.19 24.18 -28.66
C PRO A 51 -18.56 24.19 -27.26
N GLN A 52 -19.14 23.46 -26.32
CA GLN A 52 -18.68 23.40 -24.94
C GLN A 52 -17.83 22.14 -24.62
N THR A 53 -17.68 21.26 -25.62
CA THR A 53 -16.90 20.02 -25.41
C THR A 53 -15.42 20.34 -25.24
N LYS A 54 -14.84 19.98 -24.07
CA LYS A 54 -13.40 20.01 -23.83
C LYS A 54 -12.74 18.95 -24.71
N ARG A 55 -11.65 19.29 -25.38
CA ARG A 55 -10.91 18.36 -26.25
C ARG A 55 -9.48 18.25 -25.79
N ILE A 56 -8.99 17.02 -25.61
CA ILE A 56 -7.60 16.74 -25.20
C ILE A 56 -6.94 15.86 -26.27
N ASP A 57 -5.94 16.39 -26.93
CA ASP A 57 -5.10 15.65 -27.87
C ASP A 57 -4.04 14.86 -27.10
N LEU A 58 -4.05 13.52 -27.22
CA LEU A 58 -3.10 12.66 -26.55
C LEU A 58 -1.74 12.57 -27.27
N GLY A 59 -1.62 13.09 -28.47
CA GLY A 59 -0.36 13.14 -29.23
C GLY A 59 0.20 11.75 -29.51
N GLY A 60 -0.64 10.77 -29.80
CA GLY A 60 -0.25 9.37 -30.07
C GLY A 60 0.16 8.55 -28.83
N ARG A 61 -0.05 9.05 -27.60
CA ARG A 61 0.29 8.33 -26.36
C ARG A 61 -0.68 7.20 -26.08
N SER A 62 -0.20 6.21 -25.31
CA SER A 62 -1.05 5.14 -24.80
C SER A 62 -1.98 5.67 -23.69
N ALA A 63 -3.20 5.11 -23.66
CA ALA A 63 -4.18 5.36 -22.61
C ALA A 63 -4.75 4.03 -22.13
N LEU A 64 -4.92 3.90 -20.82
CA LEU A 64 -5.35 2.70 -20.12
C LEU A 64 -6.59 3.01 -19.27
N PRO A 65 -7.41 2.01 -18.88
CA PRO A 65 -8.36 2.18 -17.79
C PRO A 65 -7.64 2.65 -16.53
N GLY A 66 -8.30 3.46 -15.73
CA GLY A 66 -7.76 3.91 -14.46
C GLY A 66 -7.46 2.72 -13.52
N LEU A 67 -6.32 2.79 -12.85
CA LEU A 67 -5.91 1.75 -11.91
C LEU A 67 -6.77 1.80 -10.65
N ILE A 68 -7.09 0.64 -10.11
CA ILE A 68 -7.89 0.49 -8.88
C ILE A 68 -7.08 -0.39 -7.92
N ASP A 69 -6.93 0.04 -6.68
CA ASP A 69 -6.25 -0.71 -5.63
C ASP A 69 -7.27 -1.57 -4.85
N ASN A 70 -7.08 -2.88 -4.79
CA ASN A 70 -8.02 -3.75 -4.08
C ASN A 70 -7.85 -3.73 -2.55
N HIS A 71 -6.76 -3.18 -2.05
CA HIS A 71 -6.44 -3.15 -0.63
C HIS A 71 -5.52 -1.97 -0.30
N LEU A 72 -6.11 -0.89 0.15
CA LEU A 72 -5.41 0.32 0.54
C LEU A 72 -5.98 0.81 1.87
N HIS A 73 -5.16 1.40 2.71
CA HIS A 73 -5.58 2.08 3.93
C HIS A 73 -5.58 3.60 3.72
N LEU A 74 -6.38 4.08 2.74
CA LEU A 74 -6.40 5.48 2.34
C LEU A 74 -6.94 6.39 3.45
N ILE A 75 -8.03 5.99 4.09
CA ILE A 75 -8.69 6.78 5.13
C ILE A 75 -7.71 7.06 6.27
N ARG A 76 -7.08 6.01 6.79
CA ARG A 76 -6.06 6.12 7.85
C ARG A 76 -4.78 6.80 7.37
N GLY A 77 -4.28 6.39 6.22
CA GLY A 77 -3.02 6.89 5.65
C GLY A 77 -3.09 8.37 5.31
N GLY A 78 -4.22 8.82 4.77
CA GLY A 78 -4.44 10.21 4.41
C GLY A 78 -4.34 11.19 5.58
N LEU A 79 -4.77 10.79 6.77
CA LEU A 79 -4.72 11.66 7.96
C LEU A 79 -3.32 12.16 8.32
N ASN A 80 -2.28 11.42 7.96
CA ASN A 80 -0.91 11.72 8.38
C ASN A 80 0.10 11.81 7.21
N PHE A 81 -0.33 11.65 5.96
CA PHE A 81 0.55 11.62 4.79
C PHE A 81 1.50 12.82 4.72
N ASN A 82 1.00 14.01 5.06
CA ASN A 82 1.80 15.24 5.08
C ASN A 82 2.88 15.30 6.18
N MET A 83 2.88 14.36 7.13
CA MET A 83 3.93 14.28 8.17
C MET A 83 4.95 13.18 7.88
N GLU A 84 4.79 12.42 6.82
CA GLU A 84 5.55 11.21 6.58
C GLU A 84 6.61 11.44 5.51
N LEU A 85 7.89 11.32 5.91
CA LEU A 85 9.00 11.23 4.98
C LEU A 85 8.97 9.84 4.33
N ARG A 86 9.05 9.78 3.01
CA ARG A 86 8.94 8.54 2.25
C ARG A 86 10.28 8.13 1.65
N TRP A 87 10.70 6.89 1.95
CA TRP A 87 11.87 6.26 1.32
C TRP A 87 11.48 5.29 0.19
N ASP A 88 10.23 5.36 -0.24
CA ASP A 88 9.70 4.58 -1.36
C ASP A 88 10.54 4.83 -2.63
N GLY A 89 11.11 3.77 -3.20
CA GLY A 89 11.92 3.83 -4.42
C GLY A 89 13.31 4.45 -4.28
N VAL A 90 13.71 4.89 -3.09
CA VAL A 90 15.06 5.41 -2.83
C VAL A 90 16.07 4.27 -2.93
N LYS A 91 17.14 4.43 -3.75
CA LYS A 91 18.04 3.33 -4.12
C LYS A 91 19.29 3.24 -3.24
N SER A 92 19.57 4.22 -2.39
CA SER A 92 20.73 4.16 -1.48
C SER A 92 20.37 4.65 -0.08
N LEU A 93 20.99 4.04 0.93
CA LEU A 93 20.89 4.50 2.30
C LEU A 93 21.47 5.91 2.48
N THR A 94 22.52 6.24 1.72
CA THR A 94 23.11 7.58 1.70
C THR A 94 22.09 8.63 1.29
N ASP A 95 21.31 8.38 0.23
CA ASP A 95 20.26 9.30 -0.20
C ASP A 95 19.11 9.37 0.81
N ALA A 96 18.69 8.22 1.35
CA ALA A 96 17.68 8.16 2.40
C ALA A 96 18.07 8.98 3.64
N MET A 97 19.33 8.91 4.06
CA MET A 97 19.85 9.70 5.18
C MET A 97 20.00 11.18 4.85
N ALA A 98 20.30 11.54 3.60
CA ALA A 98 20.30 12.93 3.15
C ALA A 98 18.90 13.54 3.19
N MET A 99 17.89 12.77 2.75
CA MET A 99 16.49 13.17 2.88
C MET A 99 16.08 13.36 4.35
N LEU A 100 16.48 12.44 5.22
CA LEU A 100 16.25 12.55 6.66
C LEU A 100 16.86 13.83 7.23
N LYS A 101 18.13 14.11 6.90
CA LYS A 101 18.83 15.33 7.36
C LYS A 101 18.11 16.59 6.88
N ALA A 102 17.75 16.66 5.61
CA ALA A 102 17.03 17.81 5.05
C ALA A 102 15.69 18.04 5.75
N GLN A 103 14.97 16.95 6.08
CA GLN A 103 13.71 17.05 6.82
C GLN A 103 13.91 17.47 8.28
N VAL A 104 14.94 16.95 8.95
CA VAL A 104 15.31 17.34 10.32
C VAL A 104 15.56 18.85 10.40
N ASP A 105 16.26 19.43 9.41
CA ASP A 105 16.62 20.84 9.40
C ASP A 105 15.43 21.81 9.30
N VAL A 106 14.30 21.34 8.80
CA VAL A 106 13.07 22.15 8.66
C VAL A 106 11.98 21.78 9.65
N THR A 107 12.10 20.66 10.35
CA THR A 107 11.08 20.18 11.30
C THR A 107 11.20 20.90 12.65
N PRO A 108 10.21 21.71 13.07
CA PRO A 108 10.30 22.47 14.31
C PRO A 108 10.01 21.59 15.53
N ALA A 109 10.64 21.91 16.69
CA ALA A 109 10.25 21.28 17.95
C ALA A 109 8.79 21.66 18.31
N PRO A 110 8.00 20.77 18.90
CA PRO A 110 8.31 19.40 19.35
C PRO A 110 7.97 18.33 18.29
N GLN A 111 7.94 18.66 17.02
CA GLN A 111 7.57 17.75 15.93
C GLN A 111 8.62 16.63 15.74
N TRP A 112 8.17 15.53 15.13
CA TRP A 112 9.01 14.37 14.83
C TRP A 112 9.21 14.23 13.32
N VAL A 113 10.37 13.71 12.93
CA VAL A 113 10.52 13.16 11.58
C VAL A 113 10.13 11.69 11.60
N ARG A 114 9.17 11.35 10.77
CA ARG A 114 8.60 10.00 10.65
C ARG A 114 8.89 9.45 9.27
N VAL A 115 9.65 8.36 9.21
CA VAL A 115 9.77 7.54 8.00
C VAL A 115 8.81 6.37 8.17
N VAL A 116 7.82 6.26 7.30
CA VAL A 116 6.73 5.30 7.48
C VAL A 116 6.55 4.45 6.23
N GLY A 117 6.87 3.16 6.36
CA GLY A 117 6.56 2.11 5.42
C GLY A 117 7.12 2.27 4.01
N GLY A 118 6.69 1.38 3.15
CA GLY A 118 6.92 1.44 1.71
C GLY A 118 8.35 1.21 1.24
N PHE A 119 9.25 0.75 2.11
CA PHE A 119 10.65 0.49 1.79
C PHE A 119 11.19 -0.75 2.51
N THR A 120 12.26 -1.30 1.98
CA THR A 120 13.07 -2.37 2.60
C THR A 120 14.55 -2.03 2.43
N GLU A 121 15.40 -2.50 3.34
CA GLU A 121 16.85 -2.35 3.19
C GLU A 121 17.40 -3.02 1.95
N HIS A 122 16.69 -4.02 1.42
CA HIS A 122 17.10 -4.73 0.20
C HIS A 122 17.04 -3.86 -1.07
N GLN A 123 16.27 -2.74 -1.05
CA GLN A 123 16.28 -1.79 -2.17
C GLN A 123 17.53 -0.89 -2.19
N PHE A 124 18.20 -0.71 -1.03
CA PHE A 124 19.40 0.10 -0.93
C PHE A 124 20.61 -0.65 -1.49
N VAL A 125 21.52 0.06 -2.14
CA VAL A 125 22.80 -0.53 -2.60
C VAL A 125 23.65 -1.03 -1.43
N GLU A 126 23.50 -0.44 -0.24
CA GLU A 126 24.17 -0.83 0.99
C GLU A 126 23.54 -2.07 1.66
N LYS A 127 22.34 -2.48 1.26
CA LYS A 127 21.61 -3.66 1.75
C LYS A 127 21.48 -3.72 3.30
N ARG A 128 21.28 -2.56 3.94
CA ARG A 128 21.14 -2.44 5.40
C ARG A 128 20.28 -1.25 5.78
N LEU A 129 19.77 -1.27 7.01
CA LEU A 129 19.15 -0.12 7.67
C LEU A 129 20.22 0.81 8.28
N PRO A 130 19.87 2.07 8.63
CA PRO A 130 20.78 2.96 9.35
C PRO A 130 21.02 2.42 10.77
N THR A 131 22.20 2.72 11.32
CA THR A 131 22.52 2.49 12.73
C THR A 131 21.97 3.61 13.61
N LEU A 132 21.82 3.38 14.90
CA LEU A 132 21.43 4.44 15.83
C LEU A 132 22.45 5.59 15.87
N ALA A 133 23.75 5.27 15.77
CA ALA A 133 24.80 6.27 15.73
C ALA A 133 24.65 7.20 14.53
N GLU A 134 24.32 6.65 13.36
CA GLU A 134 24.03 7.46 12.15
C GLU A 134 22.79 8.33 12.35
N LEU A 135 21.71 7.79 12.91
CA LEU A 135 20.51 8.56 13.21
C LEU A 135 20.76 9.68 14.22
N ASN A 136 21.49 9.41 15.29
CA ASN A 136 21.85 10.43 16.29
C ASN A 136 22.77 11.51 15.72
N ALA A 137 23.70 11.16 14.82
CA ALA A 137 24.58 12.11 14.18
C ALA A 137 23.84 13.06 13.24
N VAL A 138 22.80 12.56 12.56
CA VAL A 138 21.98 13.34 11.62
C VAL A 138 20.90 14.15 12.35
N ALA A 139 20.33 13.61 13.44
CA ALA A 139 19.23 14.17 14.20
C ALA A 139 19.48 14.09 15.71
N PRO A 140 20.43 14.87 16.28
CA PRO A 140 20.78 14.77 17.70
C PRO A 140 19.63 15.19 18.63
N ASP A 141 18.82 16.17 18.23
CA ASP A 141 17.78 16.78 19.06
C ASP A 141 16.35 16.56 18.55
N THR A 142 16.19 16.31 17.26
CA THR A 142 14.88 16.06 16.65
C THR A 142 14.52 14.59 16.80
N PRO A 143 13.34 14.24 17.38
CA PRO A 143 12.90 12.86 17.46
C PRO A 143 12.69 12.27 16.06
N VAL A 144 13.28 11.09 15.82
CA VAL A 144 13.16 10.32 14.58
C VAL A 144 12.53 8.96 14.87
N PHE A 145 11.49 8.62 14.13
CA PHE A 145 10.83 7.33 14.15
C PHE A 145 10.82 6.74 12.72
N ILE A 146 11.48 5.60 12.54
CA ILE A 146 11.51 4.88 11.27
C ILE A 146 10.76 3.58 11.43
N LEU A 147 9.61 3.45 10.76
CA LEU A 147 8.88 2.20 10.67
C LEU A 147 9.39 1.40 9.47
N HIS A 148 9.91 0.22 9.74
CA HIS A 148 10.34 -0.71 8.72
C HIS A 148 9.32 -1.84 8.60
N LEU A 149 8.57 -1.86 7.51
CA LEU A 149 7.48 -2.80 7.28
C LEU A 149 6.56 -2.87 8.54
N TYR A 150 6.14 -4.06 8.96
CA TYR A 150 5.40 -4.24 10.23
C TYR A 150 6.20 -4.93 11.32
N ASP A 151 7.48 -5.17 11.12
CA ASP A 151 8.27 -5.99 12.03
C ASP A 151 9.03 -5.19 13.08
N ARG A 152 9.40 -3.95 12.79
CA ARG A 152 10.21 -3.13 13.70
C ARG A 152 10.08 -1.63 13.49
N ALA A 153 10.53 -0.88 14.51
CA ALA A 153 10.78 0.55 14.38
C ALA A 153 12.15 0.91 15.00
N LEU A 154 12.80 1.90 14.39
CA LEU A 154 14.06 2.47 14.88
C LEU A 154 13.78 3.88 15.41
N LEU A 155 14.21 4.12 16.65
CA LEU A 155 14.10 5.39 17.35
C LEU A 155 15.49 5.92 17.64
N ASN A 156 15.76 7.19 17.30
CA ASN A 156 16.99 7.81 17.79
C ASN A 156 16.90 8.18 19.29
N ALA A 157 17.98 8.64 19.87
CA ALA A 157 18.04 8.99 21.30
C ALA A 157 17.02 10.09 21.67
N ALA A 158 16.79 11.07 20.79
CA ALA A 158 15.78 12.11 20.98
C ALA A 158 14.35 11.53 21.03
N ALA A 159 14.04 10.56 20.15
CA ALA A 159 12.75 9.88 20.17
C ALA A 159 12.56 9.03 21.42
N LEU A 160 13.60 8.29 21.87
CA LEU A 160 13.53 7.54 23.13
C LEU A 160 13.21 8.46 24.31
N ARG A 161 13.84 9.64 24.41
CA ARG A 161 13.51 10.64 25.43
C ARG A 161 12.05 11.12 25.30
N ALA A 162 11.62 11.41 24.08
CA ALA A 162 10.28 11.93 23.82
C ALA A 162 9.17 10.93 24.18
N VAL A 163 9.37 9.64 23.94
CA VAL A 163 8.39 8.58 24.30
C VAL A 163 8.47 8.17 25.77
N GLY A 164 9.56 8.53 26.47
CA GLY A 164 9.77 8.21 27.88
C GLY A 164 10.13 6.75 28.14
N TYR A 165 10.73 6.05 27.17
CA TYR A 165 11.19 4.68 27.39
C TYR A 165 12.51 4.66 28.16
N THR A 166 12.53 3.93 29.27
CA THR A 166 13.67 3.79 30.19
C THR A 166 13.95 2.32 30.48
N LYS A 167 15.00 2.05 31.24
CA LYS A 167 15.30 0.70 31.74
C LYS A 167 14.15 0.10 32.58
N ASP A 168 13.35 0.96 33.21
CA ASP A 168 12.25 0.56 34.09
C ASP A 168 10.89 0.48 33.34
N THR A 169 10.84 0.80 32.04
CA THR A 169 9.64 0.66 31.23
C THR A 169 9.33 -0.83 31.03
N PRO A 170 8.14 -1.32 31.43
CA PRO A 170 7.77 -2.72 31.23
C PRO A 170 7.64 -3.04 29.74
N GLU A 171 7.85 -4.30 29.37
CA GLU A 171 7.53 -4.77 28.02
C GLU A 171 6.04 -4.57 27.75
N PRO A 172 5.68 -3.84 26.70
CA PRO A 172 4.27 -3.65 26.38
C PRO A 172 3.67 -4.94 25.79
N PRO A 173 2.38 -5.17 25.97
CA PRO A 173 1.69 -6.26 25.27
C PRO A 173 1.87 -6.15 23.76
N GLY A 174 2.27 -7.25 23.12
CA GLY A 174 2.40 -7.30 21.68
C GLY A 174 3.67 -6.66 21.11
N GLY A 175 4.77 -6.56 21.91
CA GLY A 175 6.03 -6.06 21.38
C GLY A 175 7.18 -6.16 22.37
N GLN A 176 8.38 -5.89 21.88
CA GLN A 176 9.61 -5.86 22.67
C GLN A 176 10.33 -4.52 22.50
N ILE A 177 10.81 -3.98 23.61
CA ILE A 177 11.80 -2.89 23.65
C ILE A 177 13.16 -3.54 23.75
N LEU A 178 13.93 -3.55 22.68
CA LEU A 178 15.28 -4.15 22.73
C LEU A 178 16.18 -3.34 23.67
N ARG A 179 16.93 -4.05 24.53
CA ARG A 179 17.77 -3.45 25.58
C ARG A 179 19.22 -3.88 25.44
N ASP A 180 20.12 -3.01 25.89
CA ASP A 180 21.53 -3.30 26.00
C ASP A 180 21.82 -4.19 27.25
N SER A 181 23.09 -4.53 27.44
CA SER A 181 23.52 -5.31 28.61
C SER A 181 23.32 -4.63 29.96
N ALA A 182 23.12 -3.31 29.98
CA ALA A 182 22.82 -2.51 31.18
C ALA A 182 21.31 -2.31 31.39
N GLY A 183 20.47 -2.87 30.49
CA GLY A 183 19.00 -2.77 30.52
C GLY A 183 18.44 -1.51 29.90
N ASN A 184 19.24 -0.66 29.29
CA ASN A 184 18.74 0.56 28.65
C ASN A 184 18.10 0.25 27.26
N PRO A 185 17.01 0.96 26.86
CA PRO A 185 16.45 0.82 25.52
C PRO A 185 17.47 1.17 24.44
N THR A 186 17.59 0.30 23.43
CA THR A 186 18.51 0.48 22.31
C THR A 186 17.96 1.35 21.19
N GLY A 187 16.70 1.76 21.26
CA GLY A 187 16.01 2.43 20.16
C GLY A 187 15.35 1.49 19.15
N LEU A 188 15.57 0.18 19.26
CA LEU A 188 14.90 -0.80 18.43
C LEU A 188 13.67 -1.36 19.14
N LEU A 189 12.53 -1.26 18.46
CA LEU A 189 11.28 -1.88 18.86
C LEU A 189 10.96 -3.04 17.90
N LEU A 190 10.57 -4.18 18.44
CA LEU A 190 10.19 -5.36 17.66
C LEU A 190 8.71 -5.67 17.83
N ALA A 191 8.03 -5.93 16.72
CA ALA A 191 6.67 -6.45 16.68
C ALA A 191 6.71 -7.94 17.04
N LYS A 192 6.34 -8.27 18.29
CA LYS A 192 6.33 -9.64 18.78
C LYS A 192 5.28 -9.78 19.89
N PRO A 193 4.17 -10.47 19.68
CA PRO A 193 3.71 -11.18 18.48
C PRO A 193 2.99 -10.32 17.44
N ASN A 194 2.86 -9.01 17.65
CA ASN A 194 2.15 -8.12 16.74
C ASN A 194 2.73 -6.70 16.72
N ALA A 195 2.23 -5.84 15.84
CA ALA A 195 2.75 -4.49 15.65
C ALA A 195 2.23 -3.44 16.65
N SER A 196 1.52 -3.81 17.71
CA SER A 196 0.88 -2.87 18.64
C SER A 196 1.86 -1.88 19.27
N ILE A 197 3.07 -2.34 19.65
CA ILE A 197 4.10 -1.45 20.20
C ILE A 197 4.51 -0.36 19.21
N LEU A 198 4.59 -0.69 17.91
CA LEU A 198 5.04 0.25 16.89
C LEU A 198 4.03 1.38 16.75
N TYR A 199 2.74 1.03 16.69
CA TYR A 199 1.65 2.00 16.61
C TYR A 199 1.45 2.81 17.88
N ALA A 200 1.48 2.15 19.04
CA ALA A 200 1.37 2.83 20.33
C ALA A 200 2.51 3.83 20.54
N THR A 201 3.71 3.51 20.06
CA THR A 201 4.85 4.43 20.11
C THR A 201 4.67 5.60 19.14
N LEU A 202 4.29 5.32 17.89
CA LEU A 202 4.03 6.37 16.90
C LEU A 202 2.91 7.32 17.35
N ALA A 203 1.88 6.79 18.01
CA ALA A 203 0.75 7.57 18.52
C ALA A 203 1.12 8.54 19.66
N LYS A 204 2.28 8.37 20.31
CA LYS A 204 2.81 9.33 21.31
C LYS A 204 3.34 10.61 20.66
N GLY A 205 3.65 10.58 19.38
CA GLY A 205 4.10 11.75 18.64
C GLY A 205 2.97 12.74 18.35
N PRO A 206 3.31 13.98 17.98
CA PRO A 206 2.35 15.01 17.62
C PRO A 206 1.39 14.56 16.50
N LYS A 207 0.16 15.03 16.54
CA LYS A 207 -0.87 14.79 15.50
C LYS A 207 -1.13 16.06 14.70
N LEU A 208 -1.58 15.91 13.46
CA LEU A 208 -2.04 17.04 12.67
C LEU A 208 -3.38 17.56 13.22
N PRO A 209 -3.58 18.90 13.25
CA PRO A 209 -4.91 19.48 13.42
C PRO A 209 -5.87 19.01 12.32
N ARG A 210 -7.17 19.05 12.60
CA ARG A 210 -8.23 18.55 11.73
C ARG A 210 -8.18 19.09 10.30
N ASP A 211 -8.01 20.39 10.13
CA ASP A 211 -7.90 21.06 8.83
C ASP A 211 -6.64 20.62 8.06
N TYR A 212 -5.55 20.33 8.76
CA TYR A 212 -4.34 19.77 8.15
C TYR A 212 -4.49 18.30 7.77
N GLN A 213 -5.33 17.55 8.51
CA GLN A 213 -5.68 16.17 8.12
C GLN A 213 -6.48 16.14 6.81
N VAL A 214 -7.42 17.08 6.63
CA VAL A 214 -8.16 17.26 5.37
C VAL A 214 -7.19 17.59 4.23
N ASN A 215 -6.27 18.54 4.45
CA ASN A 215 -5.23 18.89 3.47
C ASN A 215 -4.31 17.69 3.17
N SER A 216 -3.91 16.94 4.18
CA SER A 216 -3.08 15.74 4.07
C SER A 216 -3.75 14.65 3.22
N THR A 217 -5.04 14.40 3.44
CA THR A 217 -5.81 13.41 2.68
C THR A 217 -5.91 13.82 1.19
N ARG A 218 -6.10 15.12 0.90
CA ARG A 218 -6.05 15.63 -0.49
C ARG A 218 -4.70 15.37 -1.15
N HIS A 219 -3.59 15.58 -0.43
CA HIS A 219 -2.25 15.33 -0.96
C HIS A 219 -1.99 13.84 -1.20
N PHE A 220 -2.49 12.97 -0.33
CA PHE A 220 -2.38 11.53 -0.56
C PHE A 220 -3.17 11.09 -1.80
N MET A 221 -4.43 11.53 -1.94
CA MET A 221 -5.19 11.28 -3.17
C MET A 221 -4.49 11.83 -4.41
N ARG A 222 -3.91 13.01 -4.32
CA ARG A 222 -3.14 13.63 -5.41
C ARG A 222 -1.94 12.77 -5.83
N GLU A 223 -1.20 12.23 -4.89
CA GLU A 223 -0.07 11.34 -5.17
C GLU A 223 -0.54 10.04 -5.82
N LEU A 224 -1.64 9.46 -5.34
CA LEU A 224 -2.25 8.28 -5.97
C LEU A 224 -2.71 8.58 -7.41
N ASN A 225 -3.33 9.75 -7.64
CA ASN A 225 -3.68 10.17 -9.00
C ASN A 225 -2.46 10.37 -9.90
N ARG A 226 -1.33 10.90 -9.36
CA ARG A 226 -0.04 10.98 -10.09
C ARG A 226 0.45 9.60 -10.53
N LEU A 227 0.13 8.56 -9.80
CA LEU A 227 0.45 7.18 -10.14
C LEU A 227 -0.63 6.49 -11.00
N GLY A 228 -1.71 7.20 -11.34
CA GLY A 228 -2.79 6.67 -12.16
C GLY A 228 -3.87 5.89 -11.42
N VAL A 229 -3.87 5.93 -10.09
CA VAL A 229 -4.94 5.32 -9.29
C VAL A 229 -6.19 6.21 -9.36
N THR A 230 -7.30 5.61 -9.76
CA THR A 230 -8.62 6.25 -9.91
C THR A 230 -9.65 5.72 -8.92
N GLY A 231 -9.36 4.58 -8.30
CA GLY A 231 -10.22 3.95 -7.32
C GLY A 231 -9.45 3.08 -6.34
N ALA A 232 -10.04 2.82 -5.18
CA ALA A 232 -9.48 1.92 -4.18
C ALA A 232 -10.59 1.25 -3.38
N ILE A 233 -10.26 0.08 -2.80
CA ILE A 233 -11.02 -0.52 -1.71
C ILE A 233 -10.20 -0.28 -0.43
N ASP A 234 -10.75 0.54 0.48
CA ASP A 234 -10.15 0.74 1.80
C ASP A 234 -10.48 -0.46 2.69
N ALA A 235 -9.43 -1.14 3.15
CA ALA A 235 -9.57 -2.35 3.96
C ALA A 235 -9.91 -2.06 5.44
N GLY A 236 -10.14 -0.80 5.79
CA GLY A 236 -10.26 -0.36 7.17
C GLY A 236 -8.91 -0.24 7.84
N GLY A 237 -8.85 -0.38 9.13
CA GLY A 237 -7.56 -0.40 9.85
C GLY A 237 -7.71 -0.38 11.35
N GLY A 238 -6.76 -0.99 12.04
CA GLY A 238 -6.67 -0.91 13.49
C GLY A 238 -6.49 0.53 13.97
N MET A 239 -7.07 0.85 15.12
CA MET A 239 -7.10 2.20 15.74
C MET A 239 -7.86 3.24 14.91
N GLN A 240 -8.86 2.80 14.14
CA GLN A 240 -9.73 3.65 13.35
C GLN A 240 -11.19 3.24 13.58
N ASN A 241 -11.89 3.95 14.45
CA ASN A 241 -13.26 3.64 14.81
C ASN A 241 -14.24 4.21 13.79
N TYR A 242 -15.19 3.41 13.36
CA TYR A 242 -16.30 3.87 12.52
C TYR A 242 -17.50 4.22 13.44
N PRO A 243 -18.16 5.38 13.22
CA PRO A 243 -17.92 6.38 12.17
C PRO A 243 -16.91 7.49 12.55
N ASP A 244 -16.47 7.60 13.79
CA ASP A 244 -15.81 8.79 14.36
C ASP A 244 -14.51 9.19 13.65
N ASP A 245 -13.68 8.20 13.28
CA ASP A 245 -12.40 8.47 12.60
C ASP A 245 -12.54 8.58 11.06
N TYR A 246 -13.77 8.49 10.53
CA TYR A 246 -14.09 8.63 9.10
C TYR A 246 -14.55 10.03 8.70
N ASP A 247 -14.63 10.97 9.65
CA ASP A 247 -15.16 12.32 9.45
C ASP A 247 -14.41 13.14 8.40
N VAL A 248 -13.08 12.97 8.28
CA VAL A 248 -12.25 13.66 7.26
C VAL A 248 -12.62 13.23 5.85
N ILE A 249 -12.71 11.92 5.61
CA ILE A 249 -13.02 11.41 4.28
C ILE A 249 -14.50 11.65 3.94
N GLN A 250 -15.40 11.63 4.93
CA GLN A 250 -16.81 11.94 4.76
C GLN A 250 -16.99 13.41 4.37
N GLU A 251 -16.28 14.35 5.03
CA GLU A 251 -16.30 15.77 4.66
C GLU A 251 -15.88 15.99 3.21
N LEU A 252 -14.82 15.33 2.77
CA LEU A 252 -14.35 15.42 1.38
C LEU A 252 -15.35 14.82 0.40
N ALA A 253 -16.02 13.74 0.79
CA ALA A 253 -17.07 13.11 -0.02
C ALA A 253 -18.30 14.01 -0.16
N ASP A 254 -18.78 14.59 0.94
CA ASP A 254 -19.94 15.47 0.98
C ASP A 254 -19.70 16.79 0.21
N ALA A 255 -18.45 17.21 0.11
CA ALA A 255 -18.03 18.40 -0.64
C ALA A 255 -17.68 18.12 -2.12
N ASP A 256 -17.91 16.89 -2.66
CA ASP A 256 -17.52 16.47 -4.01
C ASP A 256 -16.01 16.66 -4.31
N GLN A 257 -15.15 16.49 -3.29
CA GLN A 257 -13.72 16.72 -3.38
C GLN A 257 -12.88 15.44 -3.45
N LEU A 258 -13.51 14.28 -3.53
CA LEU A 258 -12.80 13.04 -3.77
C LEU A 258 -12.33 12.97 -5.23
N THR A 259 -11.03 12.75 -5.39
CA THR A 259 -10.40 12.54 -6.70
C THR A 259 -10.15 11.06 -7.00
N ILE A 260 -10.56 10.19 -6.08
CA ILE A 260 -10.49 8.72 -6.15
C ILE A 260 -11.85 8.17 -5.73
N ARG A 261 -12.31 7.11 -6.40
CA ARG A 261 -13.48 6.37 -5.95
C ARG A 261 -13.10 5.42 -4.83
N LEU A 262 -13.76 5.51 -3.70
CA LEU A 262 -13.44 4.76 -2.49
C LEU A 262 -14.60 3.87 -2.07
N ALA A 263 -14.39 2.56 -2.09
CA ALA A 263 -15.24 1.58 -1.43
C ALA A 263 -14.57 1.19 -0.11
N TYR A 264 -15.24 1.28 1.03
CA TYR A 264 -14.62 1.00 2.33
C TYR A 264 -15.25 -0.17 3.06
N ASN A 265 -14.42 -0.96 3.72
CA ASN A 265 -14.83 -2.05 4.59
C ASN A 265 -14.76 -1.63 6.07
N LEU A 266 -15.59 -2.23 6.91
CA LEU A 266 -15.61 -1.97 8.34
C LEU A 266 -14.77 -3.00 9.09
N PHE A 267 -13.77 -2.50 9.81
CA PHE A 267 -12.75 -3.24 10.54
C PHE A 267 -13.02 -3.17 12.05
N THR A 268 -13.19 -4.33 12.71
CA THR A 268 -13.39 -4.38 14.16
C THR A 268 -12.18 -3.84 14.92
N GLN A 269 -12.39 -3.19 16.07
CA GLN A 269 -11.35 -2.44 16.77
C GLN A 269 -10.87 -3.13 18.06
N LYS A 270 -11.69 -3.97 18.68
CA LYS A 270 -11.41 -4.51 20.00
C LYS A 270 -11.60 -6.01 20.04
N PRO A 271 -10.59 -6.75 20.52
CA PRO A 271 -10.72 -8.19 20.75
C PRO A 271 -11.91 -8.50 21.68
N LYS A 272 -12.71 -9.50 21.31
CA LYS A 272 -13.90 -9.99 22.03
C LYS A 272 -15.13 -9.09 21.96
N GLU A 273 -15.08 -7.98 21.20
CA GLU A 273 -16.23 -7.12 20.90
C GLU A 273 -16.67 -7.23 19.43
N GLU A 274 -16.04 -8.09 18.62
CA GLU A 274 -16.23 -8.19 17.17
C GLU A 274 -17.68 -8.49 16.80
N LYS A 275 -18.32 -9.43 17.49
CA LYS A 275 -19.72 -9.77 17.29
C LYS A 275 -20.63 -8.56 17.51
N ASP A 276 -20.40 -7.80 18.58
CA ASP A 276 -21.20 -6.64 18.93
C ASP A 276 -21.02 -5.50 17.92
N ASP A 277 -19.78 -5.31 17.42
CA ASP A 277 -19.49 -4.37 16.35
C ASP A 277 -20.30 -4.71 15.09
N PHE A 278 -20.25 -5.96 14.61
CA PHE A 278 -20.97 -6.35 13.39
C PHE A 278 -22.50 -6.35 13.57
N LEU A 279 -23.02 -6.71 14.73
CA LEU A 279 -24.45 -6.56 15.03
C LEU A 279 -24.89 -5.08 14.98
N ARG A 280 -24.08 -4.20 15.56
CA ARG A 280 -24.34 -2.75 15.54
C ARG A 280 -24.30 -2.21 14.12
N TRP A 281 -23.25 -2.52 13.34
CA TRP A 281 -23.08 -1.99 11.99
C TRP A 281 -24.10 -2.54 11.00
N THR A 282 -24.44 -3.83 11.05
CA THR A 282 -25.47 -4.40 10.18
C THR A 282 -26.88 -3.87 10.49
N SER A 283 -27.10 -3.33 11.68
CA SER A 283 -28.37 -2.67 12.06
C SER A 283 -28.42 -1.18 11.70
N SER A 284 -27.26 -0.50 11.64
CA SER A 284 -27.16 0.96 11.43
C SER A 284 -26.71 1.38 10.04
N SER A 285 -26.15 0.49 9.26
CA SER A 285 -25.62 0.75 7.90
C SER A 285 -26.14 -0.26 6.90
N GLN A 286 -26.22 0.14 5.64
CA GLN A 286 -26.61 -0.77 4.56
C GLN A 286 -25.41 -1.03 3.65
N TYR A 287 -25.25 -2.28 3.22
CA TYR A 287 -24.31 -2.62 2.17
C TYR A 287 -24.60 -1.80 0.91
N LYS A 288 -23.55 -1.25 0.28
CA LYS A 288 -23.63 -0.31 -0.85
C LYS A 288 -24.18 1.08 -0.53
N GLN A 289 -24.43 1.43 0.72
CA GLN A 289 -24.78 2.80 1.08
C GLN A 289 -23.69 3.78 0.66
N GLY A 290 -24.07 4.89 0.02
CA GLY A 290 -23.18 5.94 -0.44
C GLY A 290 -23.35 6.26 -1.94
N THR A 291 -22.27 6.76 -2.56
CA THR A 291 -22.23 7.23 -3.95
C THR A 291 -21.26 6.43 -4.81
N ASP A 292 -21.10 6.81 -6.08
CA ASP A 292 -20.05 6.25 -6.95
C ASP A 292 -18.63 6.68 -6.52
N TYR A 293 -18.50 7.67 -5.64
CA TYR A 293 -17.22 8.14 -5.13
C TYR A 293 -16.89 7.66 -3.72
N PHE A 294 -17.90 7.46 -2.87
CA PHE A 294 -17.67 6.99 -1.50
C PHE A 294 -18.82 6.09 -1.07
N ARG A 295 -18.52 4.83 -0.74
CA ARG A 295 -19.56 3.86 -0.38
C ARG A 295 -19.07 2.73 0.49
N HIS A 296 -19.98 2.20 1.29
CA HIS A 296 -19.77 1.02 2.12
C HIS A 296 -19.64 -0.26 1.27
N ASN A 297 -18.62 -1.09 1.58
CA ASN A 297 -18.29 -2.31 0.83
C ASN A 297 -18.35 -3.62 1.68
N GLY A 298 -18.90 -3.58 2.88
CA GLY A 298 -19.01 -4.76 3.74
C GLY A 298 -18.02 -4.78 4.89
N ALA A 299 -17.68 -5.98 5.38
CA ALA A 299 -16.89 -6.21 6.58
C ALA A 299 -15.42 -6.57 6.29
N GLY A 300 -14.54 -6.39 7.29
CA GLY A 300 -13.14 -6.83 7.29
C GLY A 300 -12.17 -5.68 7.05
N GLU A 301 -10.85 -5.93 6.97
CA GLU A 301 -10.21 -7.26 6.88
C GLU A 301 -10.17 -8.06 8.19
N MET A 302 -10.20 -7.41 9.34
CA MET A 302 -10.26 -8.12 10.62
C MET A 302 -11.73 -8.44 10.97
N LEU A 303 -12.08 -9.72 10.90
CA LEU A 303 -13.37 -10.23 11.34
C LEU A 303 -13.34 -10.64 12.81
N VAL A 304 -12.30 -11.37 13.21
CA VAL A 304 -12.03 -11.75 14.60
C VAL A 304 -10.53 -11.69 14.87
N PHE A 305 -10.14 -11.14 16.02
CA PHE A 305 -8.71 -11.03 16.38
C PHE A 305 -8.06 -12.38 16.66
N SER A 306 -8.84 -13.40 16.99
CA SER A 306 -8.34 -14.77 17.17
C SER A 306 -7.84 -15.44 15.89
N ALA A 307 -8.18 -14.89 14.72
CA ALA A 307 -7.72 -15.35 13.42
C ALA A 307 -6.55 -14.52 12.86
N ALA A 308 -6.03 -13.56 13.61
CA ALA A 308 -4.91 -12.73 13.16
C ALA A 308 -3.63 -13.54 12.99
N ASP A 309 -3.13 -13.62 11.78
CA ASP A 309 -1.89 -14.31 11.41
C ASP A 309 -0.90 -13.30 10.78
N PHE A 310 -0.29 -12.46 11.63
CA PHE A 310 0.60 -11.41 11.15
C PHE A 310 1.77 -11.98 10.34
N GLU A 311 2.03 -11.34 9.22
CA GLU A 311 3.09 -11.68 8.30
C GLU A 311 4.46 -11.17 8.79
N ASP A 312 5.18 -11.97 9.52
CA ASP A 312 6.61 -11.81 9.75
C ASP A 312 7.33 -13.07 9.26
N PHE A 313 7.75 -13.07 8.00
CA PHE A 313 8.45 -14.22 7.41
C PHE A 313 9.82 -14.49 8.02
N ARG A 314 10.26 -13.70 8.98
CA ARG A 314 11.45 -13.92 9.80
C ARG A 314 11.17 -14.72 11.08
N GLN A 315 9.90 -14.77 11.48
CA GLN A 315 9.44 -15.55 12.63
C GLN A 315 8.71 -16.82 12.18
N PRO A 316 8.54 -17.82 13.04
CA PRO A 316 7.61 -18.91 12.79
C PRO A 316 6.20 -18.36 12.55
N GLN A 317 5.44 -19.06 11.71
CA GLN A 317 4.00 -18.82 11.59
C GLN A 317 3.36 -18.77 13.00
N PRO A 318 2.53 -17.75 13.30
CA PRO A 318 1.88 -17.65 14.60
C PRO A 318 0.84 -18.76 14.76
N GLU A 319 0.75 -19.31 15.98
CA GLU A 319 -0.35 -20.22 16.33
C GLU A 319 -1.63 -19.40 16.49
N LEU A 320 -2.70 -19.84 15.82
CA LEU A 320 -4.01 -19.22 15.96
C LEU A 320 -4.61 -19.54 17.34
N ALA A 321 -5.36 -18.58 17.87
CA ALA A 321 -5.96 -18.73 19.18
C ALA A 321 -6.94 -19.91 19.25
N PRO A 322 -6.99 -20.66 20.35
CA PRO A 322 -8.01 -21.66 20.59
C PRO A 322 -9.43 -21.04 20.51
N GLY A 323 -10.35 -21.71 19.82
CA GLY A 323 -11.73 -21.22 19.65
C GLY A 323 -11.95 -20.22 18.53
N MET A 324 -10.92 -19.94 17.71
CA MET A 324 -11.01 -19.03 16.56
C MET A 324 -12.21 -19.38 15.66
N GLU A 325 -12.42 -20.65 15.35
CA GLU A 325 -13.51 -21.12 14.48
C GLU A 325 -14.89 -20.76 15.04
N GLY A 326 -15.07 -20.86 16.37
CA GLY A 326 -16.35 -20.51 17.02
C GLY A 326 -16.64 -19.01 16.92
N GLU A 327 -15.65 -18.18 17.19
CA GLU A 327 -15.77 -16.71 17.10
C GLU A 327 -16.00 -16.28 15.64
N LEU A 328 -15.26 -16.85 14.70
CA LEU A 328 -15.42 -16.56 13.27
C LEU A 328 -16.80 -17.02 12.75
N GLU A 329 -17.28 -18.18 13.18
CA GLU A 329 -18.61 -18.67 12.78
C GLU A 329 -19.72 -17.70 13.21
N GLU A 330 -19.67 -17.18 14.45
CA GLU A 330 -20.66 -16.21 14.93
C GLU A 330 -20.71 -14.96 14.05
N VAL A 331 -19.53 -14.41 13.72
CA VAL A 331 -19.43 -13.21 12.87
C VAL A 331 -19.88 -13.50 11.44
N VAL A 332 -19.40 -14.58 10.83
CA VAL A 332 -19.72 -14.94 9.44
C VAL A 332 -21.23 -15.22 9.28
N ARG A 333 -21.88 -15.84 10.28
CA ARG A 333 -23.35 -16.02 10.27
C ARG A 333 -24.10 -14.70 10.27
N ILE A 334 -23.67 -13.70 11.08
CA ILE A 334 -24.26 -12.36 11.09
C ILE A 334 -24.12 -11.70 9.72
N LEU A 335 -22.94 -11.75 9.13
CA LEU A 335 -22.67 -11.15 7.83
C LEU A 335 -23.46 -11.83 6.71
N ALA A 336 -23.49 -13.16 6.68
CA ALA A 336 -24.22 -13.94 5.68
C ALA A 336 -25.74 -13.72 5.76
N GLN A 337 -26.33 -13.68 6.97
CA GLN A 337 -27.75 -13.37 7.19
C GLN A 337 -28.14 -11.98 6.69
N ASN A 338 -27.26 -10.99 6.87
CA ASN A 338 -27.48 -9.62 6.42
C ASN A 338 -27.02 -9.37 4.97
N ARG A 339 -26.54 -10.40 4.27
CA ARG A 339 -26.01 -10.32 2.89
C ARG A 339 -24.88 -9.29 2.75
N TRP A 340 -24.03 -9.14 3.78
CA TRP A 340 -22.84 -8.33 3.74
C TRP A 340 -21.66 -9.14 3.22
N PRO A 341 -20.98 -8.71 2.14
CA PRO A 341 -19.70 -9.27 1.75
C PRO A 341 -18.65 -9.03 2.85
N TRP A 342 -17.64 -9.88 2.86
CA TRP A 342 -16.52 -9.71 3.78
C TRP A 342 -15.19 -10.02 3.11
N ARG A 343 -14.16 -9.42 3.65
CA ARG A 343 -12.78 -9.77 3.41
C ARG A 343 -12.14 -10.23 4.71
N MET A 344 -11.14 -11.09 4.63
CA MET A 344 -10.47 -11.64 5.79
C MET A 344 -8.97 -11.69 5.56
N HIS A 345 -8.19 -11.05 6.45
CA HIS A 345 -6.74 -11.19 6.50
C HIS A 345 -6.34 -12.65 6.70
N ALA A 346 -5.53 -13.20 5.82
CA ALA A 346 -5.00 -14.55 5.93
C ALA A 346 -3.71 -14.71 5.10
N THR A 347 -2.58 -14.68 5.77
CA THR A 347 -1.24 -14.86 5.18
C THR A 347 -0.95 -16.33 4.91
N TYR A 348 -1.28 -17.18 5.89
CA TYR A 348 -0.88 -18.58 5.92
C TYR A 348 -2.03 -19.52 5.57
N ASP A 349 -1.68 -20.64 4.88
CA ASP A 349 -2.67 -21.64 4.47
C ASP A 349 -3.44 -22.24 5.65
N GLU A 350 -2.81 -22.38 6.82
CA GLU A 350 -3.50 -22.88 8.02
C GLU A 350 -4.69 -21.98 8.39
N THR A 351 -4.52 -20.66 8.37
CA THR A 351 -5.59 -19.70 8.63
C THR A 351 -6.70 -19.84 7.59
N ILE A 352 -6.31 -19.94 6.32
CA ILE A 352 -7.24 -20.09 5.20
C ILE A 352 -8.02 -21.41 5.32
N ASP A 353 -7.34 -22.55 5.54
CA ASP A 353 -7.97 -23.88 5.65
C ASP A 353 -8.96 -23.92 6.82
N ARG A 354 -8.58 -23.38 7.99
CA ARG A 354 -9.45 -23.32 9.17
C ARG A 354 -10.65 -22.39 8.97
N ALA A 355 -10.45 -21.21 8.34
CA ALA A 355 -11.54 -20.31 8.01
C ALA A 355 -12.50 -20.92 6.98
N LEU A 356 -11.98 -21.64 5.99
CA LEU A 356 -12.80 -22.35 5.01
C LEU A 356 -13.68 -23.43 5.65
N ASN A 357 -13.22 -24.12 6.71
CA ASN A 357 -14.07 -25.05 7.47
C ASN A 357 -15.29 -24.33 8.05
N VAL A 358 -15.12 -23.11 8.53
CA VAL A 358 -16.22 -22.27 9.04
C VAL A 358 -17.14 -21.83 7.91
N PHE A 359 -16.58 -21.36 6.79
CA PHE A 359 -17.37 -20.87 5.65
C PHE A 359 -18.21 -22.01 5.02
N GLU A 360 -17.64 -23.19 4.86
CA GLU A 360 -18.35 -24.39 4.39
C GLU A 360 -19.51 -24.75 5.32
N LYS A 361 -19.26 -24.79 6.63
CA LYS A 361 -20.29 -25.05 7.63
C LYS A 361 -21.43 -24.03 7.61
N VAL A 362 -21.10 -22.74 7.50
CA VAL A 362 -22.13 -21.69 7.40
C VAL A 362 -22.91 -21.81 6.09
N ASN A 363 -22.24 -22.18 5.00
CA ASN A 363 -22.87 -22.35 3.68
C ASN A 363 -23.91 -23.48 3.64
N GLU A 364 -23.82 -24.49 4.54
CA GLU A 364 -24.85 -25.56 4.68
C GLU A 364 -26.21 -24.96 5.09
N ASP A 365 -26.19 -23.95 5.96
CA ASP A 365 -27.41 -23.34 6.51
C ASP A 365 -27.80 -22.05 5.79
N ILE A 366 -26.82 -21.23 5.42
CA ILE A 366 -26.97 -19.89 4.84
C ILE A 366 -26.13 -19.81 3.57
N PRO A 367 -26.74 -19.96 2.37
CA PRO A 367 -25.98 -19.98 1.14
C PRO A 367 -25.11 -18.73 0.93
N LEU A 368 -23.81 -18.94 0.72
CA LEU A 368 -22.83 -17.89 0.45
C LEU A 368 -22.83 -17.45 -1.02
N ALA A 369 -23.54 -18.18 -1.89
CA ALA A 369 -23.68 -17.85 -3.29
C ALA A 369 -24.17 -16.41 -3.48
N GLY A 370 -23.48 -15.64 -4.33
CA GLY A 370 -23.77 -14.23 -4.59
C GLY A 370 -23.28 -13.26 -3.51
N LEU A 371 -22.58 -13.74 -2.48
CA LEU A 371 -21.72 -12.93 -1.62
C LEU A 371 -20.32 -12.91 -2.21
N ASN A 372 -19.74 -11.72 -2.35
CA ASN A 372 -18.37 -11.58 -2.85
C ASN A 372 -17.41 -11.55 -1.64
N TRP A 373 -17.28 -12.68 -0.95
CA TRP A 373 -16.33 -12.85 0.13
C TRP A 373 -14.95 -13.24 -0.39
N PHE A 374 -13.89 -12.82 0.27
CA PHE A 374 -12.53 -13.11 -0.18
C PHE A 374 -11.52 -13.08 0.96
N PHE A 375 -10.38 -13.74 0.73
CA PHE A 375 -9.18 -13.60 1.57
C PHE A 375 -8.27 -12.53 1.01
N ASP A 376 -7.59 -11.83 1.91
CA ASP A 376 -6.48 -10.94 1.59
C ASP A 376 -5.16 -11.69 1.73
N HIS A 377 -4.17 -11.32 0.90
CA HIS A 377 -2.78 -11.75 0.95
C HIS A 377 -2.52 -13.16 0.39
N ALA A 378 -2.81 -14.19 1.16
CA ALA A 378 -2.73 -15.61 0.76
C ALA A 378 -1.33 -16.05 0.27
N GLU A 379 -0.24 -15.54 0.89
CA GLU A 379 1.13 -15.78 0.42
C GLU A 379 1.50 -17.26 0.40
N THR A 380 1.00 -18.04 1.37
CA THR A 380 1.36 -19.48 1.44
C THR A 380 0.19 -20.42 1.16
N ILE A 381 -0.85 -19.93 0.46
CA ILE A 381 -2.05 -20.71 0.16
C ILE A 381 -1.72 -22.02 -0.59
N SER A 382 -2.37 -23.12 -0.20
CA SER A 382 -2.23 -24.43 -0.84
C SER A 382 -3.18 -24.62 -2.02
N GLU A 383 -2.84 -25.58 -2.90
CA GLU A 383 -3.73 -26.02 -3.99
C GLU A 383 -5.11 -26.48 -3.46
N LYS A 384 -5.15 -27.16 -2.31
CA LYS A 384 -6.38 -27.60 -1.67
C LYS A 384 -7.28 -26.42 -1.30
N SER A 385 -6.72 -25.40 -0.69
CA SER A 385 -7.46 -24.20 -0.29
C SER A 385 -7.93 -23.38 -1.50
N ILE A 386 -7.12 -23.31 -2.56
CA ILE A 386 -7.53 -22.70 -3.84
C ILE A 386 -8.76 -23.40 -4.43
N ASP A 387 -8.76 -24.75 -4.47
CA ASP A 387 -9.89 -25.53 -5.00
C ASP A 387 -11.16 -25.31 -4.16
N ARG A 388 -11.03 -25.21 -2.83
CA ARG A 388 -12.16 -24.92 -1.92
C ARG A 388 -12.73 -23.51 -2.14
N ILE A 389 -11.87 -22.50 -2.29
CA ILE A 389 -12.31 -21.13 -2.59
C ILE A 389 -13.07 -21.09 -3.92
N ALA A 390 -12.54 -21.74 -4.96
CA ALA A 390 -13.20 -21.83 -6.27
C ALA A 390 -14.58 -22.50 -6.16
N ALA A 391 -14.68 -23.61 -5.41
CA ALA A 391 -15.92 -24.35 -5.21
C ALA A 391 -17.00 -23.54 -4.46
N LEU A 392 -16.60 -22.71 -3.48
CA LEU A 392 -17.49 -21.85 -2.72
C LEU A 392 -17.79 -20.50 -3.41
N GLY A 393 -17.14 -20.22 -4.56
CA GLY A 393 -17.32 -18.97 -5.31
C GLY A 393 -16.70 -17.73 -4.65
N GLY A 394 -15.67 -17.91 -3.83
CA GLY A 394 -14.92 -16.85 -3.19
C GLY A 394 -13.84 -16.23 -4.06
N GLY A 395 -13.04 -15.35 -3.48
CA GLY A 395 -11.93 -14.67 -4.15
C GLY A 395 -10.68 -14.55 -3.29
N VAL A 396 -9.60 -14.06 -3.91
CA VAL A 396 -8.33 -13.72 -3.25
C VAL A 396 -7.85 -12.37 -3.74
N ALA A 397 -7.66 -11.43 -2.82
CA ALA A 397 -7.06 -10.13 -3.09
C ALA A 397 -5.58 -10.20 -2.69
N VAL A 398 -4.68 -10.20 -3.70
CA VAL A 398 -3.24 -10.29 -3.45
C VAL A 398 -2.61 -8.90 -3.36
N GLN A 399 -1.61 -8.75 -2.49
CA GLN A 399 -0.84 -7.52 -2.35
C GLN A 399 0.63 -7.83 -2.59
N HIS A 400 1.38 -6.81 -3.01
CA HIS A 400 2.77 -7.01 -3.44
C HIS A 400 3.79 -6.96 -2.29
N ARG A 401 3.39 -7.42 -1.09
CA ARG A 401 4.30 -7.49 0.08
C ARG A 401 5.55 -8.32 -0.20
N MET A 402 5.41 -9.37 -1.01
CA MET A 402 6.54 -10.22 -1.41
C MET A 402 7.57 -9.50 -2.28
N ALA A 403 7.22 -8.37 -2.90
CA ALA A 403 8.21 -7.50 -3.53
C ALA A 403 9.17 -6.86 -2.52
N TYR A 404 8.78 -6.76 -1.24
CA TYR A 404 9.54 -6.17 -0.15
C TYR A 404 10.07 -7.18 0.87
N GLN A 405 9.42 -8.32 1.00
CA GLN A 405 9.71 -9.36 2.00
C GLN A 405 10.23 -10.67 1.37
N GLY A 406 10.37 -10.72 0.06
CA GLY A 406 10.77 -11.92 -0.65
C GLY A 406 12.13 -12.48 -0.23
N GLU A 407 13.11 -11.61 0.07
CA GLU A 407 14.41 -12.00 0.58
C GLU A 407 14.29 -12.73 1.94
N TYR A 408 13.48 -12.23 2.86
CA TYR A 408 13.22 -12.86 4.17
C TYR A 408 12.48 -14.19 4.02
N PHE A 409 11.52 -14.23 3.08
CA PHE A 409 10.80 -15.47 2.79
C PHE A 409 11.74 -16.57 2.29
N VAL A 410 12.61 -16.24 1.33
CA VAL A 410 13.60 -17.19 0.78
C VAL A 410 14.58 -17.65 1.85
N GLU A 411 15.02 -16.76 2.72
CA GLU A 411 15.92 -17.12 3.83
C GLU A 411 15.29 -18.17 4.74
N ARG A 412 14.00 -18.00 5.05
CA ARG A 412 13.30 -18.87 6.00
C ARG A 412 12.78 -20.15 5.38
N TYR A 413 12.13 -20.06 4.24
CA TYR A 413 11.37 -21.17 3.63
C TYR A 413 12.09 -21.78 2.42
N GLY A 414 13.15 -21.13 1.94
CA GLY A 414 13.92 -21.57 0.79
C GLY A 414 13.36 -21.11 -0.56
N ALA A 415 14.21 -21.10 -1.58
CA ALA A 415 13.86 -20.61 -2.91
C ALA A 415 12.74 -21.43 -3.59
N ALA A 416 12.67 -22.75 -3.32
CA ALA A 416 11.62 -23.59 -3.89
C ALA A 416 10.21 -23.20 -3.39
N ALA A 417 10.06 -22.86 -2.11
CA ALA A 417 8.79 -22.38 -1.58
C ALA A 417 8.40 -21.02 -2.15
N ALA A 418 9.37 -20.19 -2.49
CA ALA A 418 9.15 -18.85 -3.02
C ALA A 418 8.70 -18.82 -4.50
N GLU A 419 8.85 -19.94 -5.25
CA GLU A 419 8.48 -19.98 -6.67
C GLU A 419 7.00 -19.66 -6.93
N ALA A 420 6.14 -19.83 -5.94
CA ALA A 420 4.69 -19.64 -6.04
C ALA A 420 4.13 -19.03 -4.73
N THR A 421 4.63 -17.85 -4.35
CA THR A 421 4.20 -17.18 -3.13
C THR A 421 3.84 -15.70 -3.38
N PRO A 422 2.54 -15.38 -3.46
CA PRO A 422 1.40 -16.28 -3.65
C PRO A 422 1.32 -16.84 -5.07
N PRO A 423 0.64 -17.99 -5.29
CA PRO A 423 0.54 -18.65 -6.60
C PRO A 423 -0.52 -17.98 -7.49
N VAL A 424 -0.35 -16.70 -7.82
CA VAL A 424 -1.34 -15.85 -8.52
C VAL A 424 -1.79 -16.47 -9.83
N LYS A 425 -0.83 -16.89 -10.67
CA LYS A 425 -1.15 -17.50 -11.96
C LYS A 425 -1.99 -18.77 -11.80
N ARG A 426 -1.65 -19.57 -10.80
CA ARG A 426 -2.37 -20.82 -10.51
C ARG A 426 -3.80 -20.57 -10.05
N MET A 427 -4.03 -19.57 -9.21
CA MET A 427 -5.39 -19.17 -8.80
C MET A 427 -6.24 -18.72 -9.98
N LEU A 428 -5.67 -17.92 -10.90
CA LEU A 428 -6.34 -17.51 -12.14
C LEU A 428 -6.68 -18.71 -13.04
N GLU A 429 -5.77 -19.68 -13.20
CA GLU A 429 -5.98 -20.91 -13.98
C GLU A 429 -7.10 -21.79 -13.39
N LYS A 430 -7.28 -21.77 -12.07
CA LYS A 430 -8.36 -22.47 -11.35
C LYS A 430 -9.69 -21.72 -11.38
N GLY A 431 -9.75 -20.52 -11.96
CA GLY A 431 -10.97 -19.73 -12.06
C GLY A 431 -11.36 -19.01 -10.77
N VAL A 432 -10.46 -18.88 -9.80
CA VAL A 432 -10.68 -18.04 -8.62
C VAL A 432 -10.71 -16.56 -9.05
N ASN A 433 -11.60 -15.77 -8.45
CA ASN A 433 -11.56 -14.33 -8.61
C ASN A 433 -10.31 -13.78 -7.91
N VAL A 434 -9.38 -13.21 -8.70
CA VAL A 434 -8.12 -12.68 -8.17
C VAL A 434 -7.92 -11.25 -8.66
N SER A 435 -7.52 -10.36 -7.76
CA SER A 435 -7.13 -8.98 -8.09
C SER A 435 -5.91 -8.56 -7.27
N ALA A 436 -5.33 -7.41 -7.62
CA ALA A 436 -4.11 -6.93 -6.97
C ALA A 436 -4.31 -5.58 -6.27
N GLY A 437 -3.49 -5.34 -5.26
CA GLY A 437 -3.46 -4.11 -4.48
C GLY A 437 -2.10 -3.89 -3.80
N THR A 438 -2.01 -2.87 -2.97
CA THR A 438 -0.76 -2.47 -2.34
C THR A 438 -0.63 -2.85 -0.87
N ASP A 439 -1.71 -2.85 -0.12
CA ASP A 439 -1.71 -2.89 1.35
C ASP A 439 -0.90 -1.73 1.97
N ALA A 440 -0.88 -0.60 1.25
CA ALA A 440 -0.11 0.55 1.68
C ALA A 440 -0.89 1.34 2.76
N THR A 441 -0.16 2.08 3.58
CA THR A 441 1.11 2.78 3.32
C THR A 441 2.32 2.22 4.07
N ARG A 442 2.23 1.08 4.74
CA ARG A 442 3.21 0.69 5.77
C ARG A 442 3.97 -0.59 5.45
N VAL A 443 3.29 -1.63 5.02
CA VAL A 443 3.92 -2.93 4.68
C VAL A 443 4.56 -2.95 3.30
N ALA A 444 4.10 -2.08 2.41
CA ALA A 444 4.60 -1.92 1.05
C ALA A 444 4.38 -0.49 0.56
N SER A 445 4.97 -0.13 -0.57
CA SER A 445 4.71 1.15 -1.22
C SER A 445 3.29 1.22 -1.79
N TYR A 446 2.71 2.41 -1.79
CA TYR A 446 1.44 2.70 -2.45
C TYR A 446 1.55 2.79 -3.99
N ASN A 447 2.73 2.52 -4.56
CA ASN A 447 2.95 2.61 -6.00
C ASN A 447 2.42 1.35 -6.73
N PRO A 448 1.34 1.46 -7.53
CA PRO A 448 0.77 0.33 -8.26
C PRO A 448 1.72 -0.27 -9.30
N TRP A 449 2.63 0.55 -9.82
CA TRP A 449 3.59 0.12 -10.84
C TRP A 449 4.67 -0.82 -10.29
N VAL A 450 4.97 -0.73 -8.99
CA VAL A 450 5.81 -1.74 -8.31
C VAL A 450 5.09 -3.08 -8.27
N SER A 451 3.80 -3.08 -7.96
CA SER A 451 2.97 -4.30 -8.01
C SER A 451 2.90 -4.89 -9.41
N LEU A 452 2.62 -4.06 -10.43
CA LEU A 452 2.60 -4.48 -11.84
C LEU A 452 3.95 -5.03 -12.28
N SER A 453 5.05 -4.39 -11.88
CA SER A 453 6.42 -4.87 -12.14
C SER A 453 6.66 -6.24 -11.50
N TRP A 454 6.30 -6.39 -10.22
CA TRP A 454 6.43 -7.66 -9.49
C TRP A 454 5.61 -8.79 -10.13
N LEU A 455 4.35 -8.54 -10.50
CA LEU A 455 3.50 -9.54 -11.15
C LEU A 455 4.05 -10.01 -12.51
N VAL A 456 4.68 -9.11 -13.27
CA VAL A 456 5.21 -9.40 -14.61
C VAL A 456 6.61 -10.01 -14.56
N THR A 457 7.47 -9.53 -13.65
CA THR A 457 8.89 -9.91 -13.62
C THR A 457 9.21 -10.97 -12.58
N GLY A 458 8.39 -11.12 -11.55
CA GLY A 458 8.65 -11.97 -10.39
C GLY A 458 9.82 -11.51 -9.51
N LYS A 459 10.24 -10.24 -9.63
CA LYS A 459 11.41 -9.69 -8.91
C LYS A 459 10.99 -8.87 -7.71
N THR A 460 11.77 -8.97 -6.63
CA THR A 460 11.70 -8.05 -5.50
C THR A 460 12.26 -6.67 -5.86
N VAL A 461 11.97 -5.65 -5.03
CA VAL A 461 12.59 -4.32 -5.16
C VAL A 461 14.10 -4.36 -4.89
N GLY A 462 14.58 -5.39 -4.19
CA GLY A 462 16.00 -5.69 -3.99
C GLY A 462 16.69 -6.34 -5.18
N GLY A 463 15.92 -6.76 -6.19
CA GLY A 463 16.41 -7.40 -7.42
C GLY A 463 16.49 -8.93 -7.37
N LEU A 464 16.03 -9.55 -6.28
CA LEU A 464 15.94 -11.01 -6.19
C LEU A 464 14.88 -11.53 -7.16
N GLN A 465 15.22 -12.56 -8.00
CA GLN A 465 14.23 -13.31 -8.76
C GLN A 465 13.48 -14.24 -7.79
N LEU A 466 12.35 -13.78 -7.28
CA LEU A 466 11.53 -14.53 -6.32
C LEU A 466 10.69 -15.59 -7.05
N THR A 467 9.90 -15.15 -8.02
CA THR A 467 8.99 -15.99 -8.81
C THR A 467 9.58 -16.24 -10.19
N PRO A 468 9.74 -17.49 -10.63
CA PRO A 468 10.28 -17.79 -11.96
C PRO A 468 9.31 -17.35 -13.06
N GLN A 469 9.83 -17.00 -14.24
CA GLN A 469 9.04 -16.44 -15.35
C GLN A 469 7.83 -17.29 -15.73
N ARG A 470 7.91 -18.62 -15.61
CA ARG A 470 6.79 -19.52 -15.89
C ARG A 470 5.56 -19.29 -14.99
N ASN A 471 5.77 -18.72 -13.81
CA ASN A 471 4.73 -18.42 -12.81
C ASN A 471 4.34 -16.92 -12.81
N CYS A 472 5.02 -16.07 -13.56
CA CYS A 472 4.68 -14.66 -13.73
C CYS A 472 3.45 -14.47 -14.63
N LEU A 473 2.83 -13.33 -14.53
CA LEU A 473 1.70 -12.93 -15.37
C LEU A 473 2.19 -12.26 -16.66
N THR A 474 1.35 -12.29 -17.69
CA THR A 474 1.49 -11.36 -18.82
C THR A 474 1.11 -9.95 -18.41
N ARG A 475 1.52 -8.94 -19.18
CA ARG A 475 1.14 -7.53 -18.92
C ARG A 475 -0.37 -7.32 -18.99
N ASP A 476 -1.08 -8.02 -19.90
CA ASP A 476 -2.53 -7.98 -20.00
C ASP A 476 -3.19 -8.54 -18.72
N GLN A 477 -2.73 -9.70 -18.23
CA GLN A 477 -3.23 -10.29 -17.00
C GLN A 477 -2.95 -9.38 -15.79
N ALA A 478 -1.74 -8.83 -15.69
CA ALA A 478 -1.37 -7.92 -14.61
C ALA A 478 -2.22 -6.64 -14.63
N LEU A 479 -2.43 -6.03 -15.81
CA LEU A 479 -3.31 -4.86 -15.94
C LEU A 479 -4.76 -5.19 -15.56
N SER A 480 -5.29 -6.33 -16.00
CA SER A 480 -6.65 -6.76 -15.64
C SER A 480 -6.82 -6.91 -14.13
N MET A 481 -5.79 -7.36 -13.41
CA MET A 481 -5.83 -7.46 -11.93
C MET A 481 -5.89 -6.10 -11.24
N TRP A 482 -5.45 -5.02 -11.89
CA TRP A 482 -5.47 -3.65 -11.38
C TRP A 482 -6.65 -2.82 -11.93
N THR A 483 -7.52 -3.43 -12.74
CA THR A 483 -8.63 -2.73 -13.40
C THR A 483 -9.94 -3.52 -13.31
N GLU A 484 -10.26 -4.33 -14.32
CA GLU A 484 -11.57 -5.01 -14.42
C GLU A 484 -11.80 -6.08 -13.36
N ASN A 485 -10.77 -6.84 -12.95
CA ASN A 485 -10.92 -7.92 -11.98
C ASN A 485 -11.35 -7.39 -10.60
N ILE A 486 -10.86 -6.21 -10.20
CA ILE A 486 -11.19 -5.61 -8.90
C ILE A 486 -12.68 -5.32 -8.78
N THR A 487 -13.37 -5.10 -9.88
CA THR A 487 -14.79 -4.76 -9.86
C THR A 487 -15.67 -5.84 -9.23
N TRP A 488 -15.22 -7.11 -9.24
CA TRP A 488 -15.88 -8.18 -8.51
C TRP A 488 -15.79 -7.95 -6.98
N PHE A 489 -14.64 -7.54 -6.46
CA PHE A 489 -14.39 -7.33 -5.04
C PHE A 489 -15.16 -6.14 -4.44
N SER A 490 -15.56 -5.21 -5.29
CA SER A 490 -16.43 -4.09 -4.92
C SER A 490 -17.86 -4.23 -5.46
N ASN A 491 -18.20 -5.37 -6.06
CA ASN A 491 -19.52 -5.64 -6.65
C ASN A 491 -19.96 -4.54 -7.64
N GLU A 492 -19.05 -4.18 -8.55
CA GLU A 492 -19.23 -3.12 -9.58
C GLU A 492 -18.90 -3.62 -10.99
N GLN A 493 -19.05 -4.92 -11.22
CA GLN A 493 -18.82 -5.51 -12.54
C GLN A 493 -19.70 -4.82 -13.59
N GLY A 494 -19.10 -4.50 -14.73
CA GLY A 494 -19.76 -3.79 -15.81
C GLY A 494 -20.00 -2.30 -15.58
N LYS A 495 -19.65 -1.77 -14.40
CA LYS A 495 -19.80 -0.34 -14.05
C LYS A 495 -18.54 0.48 -14.28
N LYS A 496 -17.37 -0.13 -14.07
CA LYS A 496 -16.05 0.48 -14.22
C LYS A 496 -14.97 -0.56 -14.54
N GLY A 497 -13.73 -0.16 -14.70
CA GLY A 497 -12.56 -1.01 -14.91
C GLY A 497 -12.22 -1.28 -16.39
N ARG A 498 -13.04 -0.80 -17.31
CA ARG A 498 -12.80 -0.84 -18.76
C ARG A 498 -13.11 0.50 -19.41
N ILE A 499 -12.50 0.77 -20.55
CA ILE A 499 -12.90 1.88 -21.43
C ILE A 499 -14.00 1.37 -22.36
N GLN A 500 -15.23 1.39 -21.87
CA GLN A 500 -16.39 0.83 -22.54
C GLN A 500 -17.60 1.77 -22.39
N VAL A 501 -18.38 1.91 -23.47
CA VAL A 501 -19.58 2.75 -23.45
C VAL A 501 -20.50 2.37 -22.29
N GLY A 502 -20.95 3.38 -21.54
CA GLY A 502 -21.80 3.24 -20.36
C GLY A 502 -21.05 3.06 -19.03
N GLN A 503 -19.78 2.66 -19.03
CA GLN A 503 -18.96 2.58 -17.83
C GLN A 503 -18.51 3.96 -17.36
N LEU A 504 -18.16 4.07 -16.07
CA LEU A 504 -17.58 5.27 -15.48
C LEU A 504 -16.29 5.64 -16.21
N ALA A 505 -16.14 6.91 -16.55
CA ALA A 505 -15.04 7.40 -17.38
C ALA A 505 -13.79 7.66 -16.54
N ASP A 506 -13.15 6.57 -16.13
CA ASP A 506 -11.90 6.56 -15.37
C ASP A 506 -10.79 6.01 -16.27
N LEU A 507 -9.78 6.85 -16.58
CA LEU A 507 -8.68 6.49 -17.46
C LEU A 507 -7.39 7.23 -17.10
N ILE A 508 -6.28 6.70 -17.58
CA ILE A 508 -4.96 7.30 -17.43
C ILE A 508 -4.18 7.35 -18.74
N VAL A 509 -3.31 8.34 -18.86
CA VAL A 509 -2.26 8.40 -19.86
C VAL A 509 -0.93 8.27 -19.14
N PRO A 510 -0.26 7.11 -19.16
CA PRO A 510 1.03 6.94 -18.52
C PRO A 510 2.15 7.68 -19.26
N ASP A 511 3.25 7.97 -18.57
CA ASP A 511 4.43 8.65 -19.13
C ASP A 511 5.21 7.77 -20.13
N ARG A 512 4.97 6.46 -20.09
CA ARG A 512 5.51 5.44 -21.00
C ARG A 512 4.48 4.40 -21.38
N ASP A 513 4.69 3.73 -22.48
CA ASP A 513 3.80 2.65 -22.94
C ASP A 513 4.06 1.39 -22.11
N PHE A 514 3.11 1.04 -21.23
CA PHE A 514 3.20 -0.13 -20.36
C PHE A 514 3.43 -1.44 -21.14
N PHE A 515 2.89 -1.56 -22.33
CA PHE A 515 3.04 -2.78 -23.14
C PHE A 515 4.34 -2.85 -23.93
N ALA A 516 5.03 -1.73 -24.12
CA ALA A 516 6.24 -1.62 -24.94
C ALA A 516 7.51 -1.27 -24.15
N CYS A 517 7.39 -0.67 -22.97
CA CYS A 517 8.56 -0.29 -22.18
C CYS A 517 9.37 -1.52 -21.71
N PRO A 518 10.69 -1.38 -21.46
CA PRO A 518 11.47 -2.40 -20.78
C PRO A 518 10.85 -2.78 -19.44
N GLU A 519 10.95 -4.05 -19.03
CA GLU A 519 10.42 -4.53 -17.74
C GLU A 519 11.04 -3.80 -16.55
N SER A 520 12.32 -3.41 -16.65
CA SER A 520 13.03 -2.61 -15.63
C SER A 520 12.38 -1.27 -15.35
N ASP A 521 11.61 -0.73 -16.30
CA ASP A 521 11.08 0.63 -16.25
C ASP A 521 9.62 0.67 -15.77
N ILE A 522 8.98 -0.50 -15.60
CA ILE A 522 7.57 -0.58 -15.21
C ILE A 522 7.34 0.10 -13.84
N ALA A 523 8.20 -0.20 -12.85
CA ALA A 523 8.06 0.35 -11.50
C ALA A 523 8.22 1.88 -11.42
N ASP A 524 8.92 2.47 -12.39
CA ASP A 524 9.19 3.91 -12.46
C ASP A 524 8.13 4.68 -13.27
N THR A 525 7.03 4.02 -13.65
CA THR A 525 5.94 4.65 -14.41
C THR A 525 5.15 5.62 -13.55
N SER A 526 4.70 6.71 -14.15
CA SER A 526 3.74 7.65 -13.57
C SER A 526 2.71 8.08 -14.62
N ALA A 527 1.61 8.71 -14.21
CA ALA A 527 0.65 9.27 -15.13
C ALA A 527 1.06 10.68 -15.58
N LEU A 528 0.84 10.99 -16.84
CA LEU A 528 0.82 12.36 -17.37
C LEU A 528 -0.58 12.97 -17.27
N LEU A 529 -1.62 12.14 -17.36
CA LEU A 529 -3.01 12.55 -17.22
C LEU A 529 -3.77 11.46 -16.46
N THR A 530 -4.59 11.85 -15.49
CA THR A 530 -5.55 10.98 -14.81
C THR A 530 -6.92 11.63 -14.82
N VAL A 531 -7.91 10.86 -15.28
CA VAL A 531 -9.31 11.29 -15.40
C VAL A 531 -10.17 10.38 -14.55
N VAL A 532 -11.04 10.95 -13.71
CA VAL A 532 -12.02 10.23 -12.89
C VAL A 532 -13.40 10.82 -13.13
N GLY A 533 -14.33 10.01 -13.61
CA GLY A 533 -15.67 10.47 -13.93
C GLY A 533 -15.69 11.61 -14.96
N GLY A 534 -14.76 11.60 -15.92
CA GLY A 534 -14.61 12.65 -16.91
C GLY A 534 -13.96 13.94 -16.41
N LYS A 535 -13.60 14.05 -15.12
CA LYS A 535 -12.86 15.18 -14.56
C LYS A 535 -11.35 14.88 -14.60
N VAL A 536 -10.54 15.84 -15.04
CA VAL A 536 -9.08 15.74 -14.93
C VAL A 536 -8.70 15.97 -13.48
N VAL A 537 -8.21 14.92 -12.81
CA VAL A 537 -7.78 14.96 -11.41
C VAL A 537 -6.27 15.09 -11.24
N TYR A 538 -5.51 14.84 -12.33
CA TYR A 538 -4.07 15.06 -12.41
C TYR A 538 -3.66 15.34 -13.85
N GLY A 539 -2.81 16.35 -14.03
CA GLY A 539 -2.20 16.69 -15.32
C GLY A 539 -0.75 17.12 -15.12
N ALA A 540 0.16 16.59 -15.96
CA ALA A 540 1.58 16.90 -15.92
C ALA A 540 2.18 16.95 -17.34
N GLY A 541 3.36 17.56 -17.50
CA GLY A 541 4.03 17.69 -18.79
C GLY A 541 3.13 18.35 -19.84
N ALA A 542 2.85 17.66 -20.94
CA ALA A 542 1.98 18.16 -22.02
C ALA A 542 0.52 18.39 -21.59
N PHE A 543 0.11 17.88 -20.45
CA PHE A 543 -1.26 17.98 -19.92
C PHE A 543 -1.37 18.88 -18.69
N ALA A 544 -0.31 19.61 -18.32
CA ALA A 544 -0.30 20.47 -17.12
C ALA A 544 -1.40 21.54 -17.15
N ASP A 545 -1.71 22.10 -18.31
CA ASP A 545 -2.74 23.13 -18.47
C ASP A 545 -4.17 22.60 -18.26
N PHE A 546 -4.36 21.28 -18.25
CA PHE A 546 -5.64 20.64 -17.97
C PHE A 546 -5.84 20.31 -16.49
N ASP A 547 -4.83 20.52 -15.64
CA ASP A 547 -4.87 20.22 -14.22
C ASP A 547 -5.65 21.27 -13.43
N GLU A 548 -6.92 21.01 -13.20
CA GLU A 548 -7.83 21.88 -12.47
C GLU A 548 -8.03 21.44 -11.00
N SER A 549 -7.40 20.32 -10.59
CA SER A 549 -7.65 19.66 -9.30
C SER A 549 -6.47 19.68 -8.34
N ALA A 550 -5.46 20.53 -8.59
CA ALA A 550 -4.31 20.64 -7.69
C ALA A 550 -4.75 21.08 -6.28
N PRO A 551 -4.37 20.34 -5.21
CA PRO A 551 -4.73 20.72 -3.86
C PRO A 551 -4.00 22.00 -3.43
N PRO A 552 -4.50 22.71 -2.40
CA PRO A 552 -3.72 23.78 -1.75
C PRO A 552 -2.36 23.27 -1.29
N LEU A 553 -1.40 24.18 -1.04
CA LEU A 553 -0.06 23.79 -0.57
C LEU A 553 -0.17 22.83 0.64
N ALA A 554 0.74 21.85 0.68
CA ALA A 554 0.78 20.89 1.78
C ALA A 554 1.03 21.60 3.12
N MET A 555 0.24 21.24 4.12
CA MET A 555 0.36 21.78 5.48
C MET A 555 0.74 20.65 6.45
N PRO A 556 1.57 20.97 7.43
CA PRO A 556 2.20 22.27 7.75
C PRO A 556 3.28 22.69 6.75
N ASP A 557 3.83 23.89 6.94
CA ASP A 557 4.84 24.47 6.04
C ASP A 557 6.18 23.69 6.02
N TRP A 558 6.48 22.92 7.05
CA TRP A 558 7.62 22.01 7.11
C TRP A 558 7.29 20.59 6.58
N SER A 559 6.09 20.36 6.03
CA SER A 559 5.69 19.04 5.50
C SER A 559 6.71 18.50 4.49
N PRO A 560 7.15 17.23 4.61
CA PRO A 560 8.02 16.61 3.62
C PRO A 560 7.37 16.55 2.23
N VAL A 561 6.04 16.58 2.14
CA VAL A 561 5.31 16.58 0.86
C VAL A 561 5.61 17.83 0.01
N ARG A 562 6.00 18.94 0.63
CA ARG A 562 6.39 20.16 -0.11
C ARG A 562 7.65 19.98 -0.98
N THR A 563 8.52 19.07 -0.59
CA THR A 563 9.76 18.76 -1.31
C THR A 563 9.72 17.39 -2.01
N PHE A 564 8.69 16.58 -1.70
CA PHE A 564 8.50 15.27 -2.30
C PHE A 564 8.12 15.41 -3.77
N LYS A 565 8.89 14.76 -4.64
CA LYS A 565 8.65 14.79 -6.10
C LYS A 565 8.05 13.49 -6.64
N GLY A 566 7.60 12.62 -5.75
CA GLY A 566 7.05 11.33 -6.09
C GLY A 566 8.01 10.17 -5.87
N TYR A 567 7.52 8.96 -6.13
CA TYR A 567 8.26 7.71 -5.98
C TYR A 567 9.58 7.74 -6.75
N GLY A 568 10.69 7.44 -6.08
CA GLY A 568 12.04 7.40 -6.68
C GLY A 568 12.58 8.72 -7.23
N ALA A 569 11.82 9.82 -7.13
CA ALA A 569 12.15 11.10 -7.78
C ALA A 569 12.96 12.07 -6.90
N TRP A 570 13.68 11.57 -5.90
CA TRP A 570 14.56 12.38 -5.08
C TRP A 570 15.89 12.62 -5.78
N GLY A 571 16.04 13.79 -6.37
CA GLY A 571 17.33 14.34 -6.72
C GLY A 571 18.00 14.86 -5.44
N VAL A 572 18.82 14.08 -4.79
CA VAL A 572 19.66 14.57 -3.70
C VAL A 572 20.80 15.36 -4.32
N GLN A 573 21.00 16.62 -3.91
CA GLN A 573 22.26 17.29 -4.12
C GLN A 573 23.33 16.49 -3.38
N GLU A 574 24.35 16.02 -4.10
CA GLU A 574 25.48 15.28 -3.52
C GLU A 574 26.08 16.07 -2.35
N GLY A 575 25.72 15.68 -1.13
CA GLY A 575 26.21 16.30 0.09
C GLY A 575 27.46 15.61 0.60
N ALA A 576 28.64 15.99 0.09
CA ALA A 576 29.91 15.55 0.66
C ALA A 576 30.00 15.65 2.21
N PRO A 577 29.35 16.63 2.90
CA PRO A 577 29.33 16.67 4.36
C PRO A 577 28.65 15.50 5.04
N LEU A 578 27.54 14.97 4.46
CA LEU A 578 26.77 13.90 5.09
C LEU A 578 27.52 12.55 5.09
N GLN A 579 28.22 12.22 4.01
CA GLN A 579 29.05 11.00 3.96
C GLN A 579 30.15 11.01 5.01
N SER A 580 30.71 12.19 5.34
CA SER A 580 31.70 12.30 6.41
C SER A 580 31.08 12.13 7.79
N VAL A 581 29.88 12.69 8.03
CA VAL A 581 29.13 12.52 9.28
C VAL A 581 28.78 11.05 9.52
N MET A 582 28.25 10.38 8.49
CA MET A 582 27.90 8.95 8.58
C MET A 582 29.15 8.07 8.81
N ARG A 583 30.27 8.34 8.13
CA ARG A 583 31.54 7.63 8.36
C ARG A 583 32.04 7.83 9.78
N ASN A 584 32.01 9.06 10.29
CA ASN A 584 32.45 9.35 11.66
C ASN A 584 31.55 8.68 12.70
N ALA A 585 30.23 8.66 12.48
CA ALA A 585 29.28 7.98 13.35
C ALA A 585 29.53 6.45 13.37
N ALA A 586 29.74 5.84 12.20
CA ALA A 586 30.07 4.43 12.11
C ALA A 586 31.41 4.07 12.77
N ALA A 587 32.41 4.95 12.64
CA ALA A 587 33.72 4.78 13.30
C ALA A 587 33.64 4.87 14.84
N ASN A 588 32.67 5.59 15.37
CA ASN A 588 32.50 5.83 16.81
C ASN A 588 31.42 4.96 17.45
N CYS A 589 31.02 3.87 16.82
CA CYS A 589 29.90 3.05 17.31
C CYS A 589 30.20 2.23 18.58
N GLY A 590 31.33 2.38 19.23
CA GLY A 590 31.67 1.71 20.47
C GLY A 590 31.99 0.21 20.38
N CYS A 591 31.92 -0.37 19.20
CA CYS A 591 32.32 -1.76 18.93
C CYS A 591 33.85 -1.86 18.79
N ALA A 592 34.41 -3.07 18.91
CA ALA A 592 35.82 -3.33 18.59
C ALA A 592 36.11 -3.05 17.09
N SER A 593 37.38 -3.02 16.69
CA SER A 593 37.87 -2.70 15.36
C SER A 593 37.23 -3.52 14.23
N SER A 594 36.66 -4.68 14.54
CA SER A 594 35.78 -5.44 13.67
C SER A 594 34.58 -5.90 14.47
N CYS A 595 33.39 -5.70 13.94
CA CYS A 595 32.15 -6.08 14.62
C CYS A 595 31.52 -7.30 13.94
N ASN A 596 31.70 -8.46 14.58
CA ASN A 596 31.09 -9.70 14.07
C ASN A 596 29.54 -9.67 14.13
N MET A 597 28.98 -8.79 14.97
CA MET A 597 27.52 -8.59 15.06
C MET A 597 26.98 -7.68 13.96
N HIS A 598 27.78 -6.72 13.49
CA HIS A 598 27.39 -5.77 12.45
C HIS A 598 27.89 -6.15 11.04
N GLY A 599 28.78 -7.16 10.93
CA GLY A 599 29.34 -7.58 9.65
C GLY A 599 30.25 -6.53 8.98
N HIS A 600 30.72 -5.49 9.70
CA HIS A 600 31.57 -4.44 9.14
C HIS A 600 32.84 -4.20 9.96
N ALA A 601 33.89 -3.71 9.29
CA ALA A 601 35.10 -3.24 9.92
C ALA A 601 35.04 -1.70 10.09
N HIS A 602 35.26 -1.21 11.30
CA HIS A 602 35.13 0.22 11.62
C HIS A 602 36.07 1.14 10.81
N ALA A 603 37.27 0.66 10.50
CA ALA A 603 38.26 1.43 9.73
C ALA A 603 37.91 1.57 8.25
N THR A 604 36.99 0.75 7.71
CA THR A 604 36.67 0.66 6.28
C THR A 604 35.16 0.68 6.02
N ALA A 605 34.38 1.10 7.00
CA ALA A 605 32.91 0.95 7.05
C ALA A 605 32.17 1.41 5.78
N TRP A 606 32.78 2.26 4.98
CA TRP A 606 32.16 2.81 3.78
C TRP A 606 32.98 2.53 2.50
N SER A 607 33.79 1.49 2.49
CA SER A 607 34.40 1.04 1.25
C SER A 607 33.35 0.38 0.36
N SER A 608 33.43 0.61 -0.94
CA SER A 608 32.59 -0.03 -1.97
C SER A 608 32.71 -1.57 -2.04
N LYS A 609 33.44 -2.16 -1.11
CA LYS A 609 33.71 -3.61 -0.97
C LYS A 609 33.20 -4.17 0.35
N LEU A 610 32.19 -3.56 0.98
CA LEU A 610 31.49 -4.28 2.05
C LEU A 610 30.96 -5.58 1.43
N PRO A 611 31.27 -6.74 2.02
CA PRO A 611 30.67 -7.99 1.59
C PRO A 611 29.16 -7.77 1.60
N VAL A 612 28.47 -8.32 0.62
CA VAL A 612 27.02 -8.48 0.64
C VAL A 612 26.69 -8.95 2.07
N ALA A 613 26.04 -8.07 2.85
CA ALA A 613 25.76 -8.36 4.24
C ALA A 613 24.98 -9.67 4.26
N ASP A 614 25.57 -10.71 4.81
CA ASP A 614 24.76 -11.85 5.14
C ASP A 614 23.72 -11.36 6.17
N LEU A 615 22.57 -11.96 6.18
CA LEU A 615 21.48 -11.59 7.08
C LEU A 615 21.88 -11.70 8.56
N LYS A 616 22.89 -12.48 8.90
CA LYS A 616 23.48 -12.55 10.26
C LYS A 616 24.19 -11.26 10.66
N GLY A 617 24.89 -10.61 9.74
CA GLY A 617 25.51 -9.30 9.96
C GLY A 617 24.45 -8.22 10.20
N PHE A 618 23.35 -8.25 9.45
CA PHE A 618 22.22 -7.35 9.62
C PHE A 618 21.54 -7.48 11.00
N TRP A 619 21.26 -8.71 11.43
CA TRP A 619 20.69 -8.96 12.76
C TRP A 619 21.64 -8.54 13.89
N GLY A 620 22.93 -8.74 13.72
CA GLY A 620 23.95 -8.25 14.63
C GLY A 620 23.91 -6.73 14.79
N ALA A 621 23.76 -6.00 13.67
CA ALA A 621 23.68 -4.53 13.69
C ALA A 621 22.51 -4.00 14.51
N LEU A 622 21.38 -4.69 14.48
CA LEU A 622 20.19 -4.29 15.22
C LEU A 622 20.19 -4.73 16.68
N GLY A 623 21.03 -5.69 17.07
CA GLY A 623 21.14 -6.21 18.44
C GLY A 623 22.31 -5.64 19.26
N CYS A 624 23.07 -4.70 18.73
CA CYS A 624 24.27 -4.17 19.39
C CYS A 624 23.94 -3.12 20.45
N ALA A 625 24.68 -3.17 21.55
CA ALA A 625 24.62 -2.17 22.63
C ALA A 625 24.89 -0.72 22.17
N CYS A 626 25.53 -0.52 21.02
CA CYS A 626 25.75 0.81 20.44
C CYS A 626 24.44 1.56 20.06
N TRP A 627 23.31 0.88 20.09
CA TRP A 627 22.00 1.51 19.95
C TRP A 627 21.54 2.28 21.19
N ALA A 628 22.20 2.12 22.30
CA ALA A 628 21.81 2.70 23.59
C ALA A 628 22.43 4.07 23.90
N VAL A 629 23.31 4.60 23.06
CA VAL A 629 24.10 5.83 23.37
C VAL A 629 23.55 7.04 22.66
#